data_d969dade15d179817e2250f1eb842dc9
#
_entry.id   d969dade15d179817e2250f1eb842dc9
#
_cell.length_a   1.000
_cell.length_b   1.000
_cell.length_c   1.000
_cell.angle_alpha   90.00
_cell.angle_beta   90.00
_cell.angle_gamma   90.00
#
_symmetry.space_group_name_H-M   'P 1'
#
loop_
_entity.id
_entity.type
_entity.pdbx_description
1 polymer ?
#
loop_
_entity_poly.entity_id
_entity_poly.type
_entity_poly.pdbx_seq_one_letter_code
_entity_poly.pdbx_strand_id
1 'polypeptide(L)'
;SSAASDVYKRQILPVAFGGMIGAALISFVLQKNTQRLLAFAVYAPLGGLLVSWVYSGVFDLLPAGFWTSAGVFTLGIAASSSFIVGLRALFGTPGFGLGALAIMLIGNPLAGTMAPKEFIASPWGALGQLFPNAATASLTRSVNYFPLASISTEVWTLLAWIAVGLCALAAGIVKERKQSQHENPAAEESTQPQPA
;
A
#
# COMPACT_ATOMS: atom_id res chain seq x y z
N SER A 1 -24.61 9.59 -17.24
CA SER A 1 -23.57 8.54 -17.15
C SER A 1 -22.13 9.09 -17.05
N SER A 2 -21.83 10.30 -17.54
CA SER A 2 -20.50 10.90 -17.45
C SER A 2 -20.12 11.36 -16.03
N ALA A 3 -21.06 11.94 -15.30
CA ALA A 3 -20.81 12.47 -13.95
C ALA A 3 -20.37 11.39 -12.95
N ALA A 4 -20.98 10.20 -12.96
CA ALA A 4 -20.59 9.11 -12.08
C ALA A 4 -19.17 8.57 -12.38
N SER A 5 -18.78 8.53 -13.66
CA SER A 5 -17.41 8.14 -14.05
C SER A 5 -16.36 9.16 -13.65
N ASP A 6 -16.71 10.44 -13.66
CA ASP A 6 -15.80 11.53 -13.31
C ASP A 6 -15.61 11.63 -11.80
N VAL A 7 -16.67 11.42 -11.03
CA VAL A 7 -16.61 11.29 -9.56
C VAL A 7 -15.73 10.10 -9.16
N TYR A 8 -15.92 8.95 -9.79
CA TYR A 8 -15.14 7.75 -9.55
C TYR A 8 -13.64 7.94 -9.84
N LYS A 9 -13.31 8.56 -10.97
CA LYS A 9 -11.91 8.87 -11.32
C LYS A 9 -11.25 9.80 -10.32
N ARG A 10 -11.98 10.78 -9.81
CA ARG A 10 -11.48 11.75 -8.80
C ARG A 10 -11.26 11.12 -7.43
N GLN A 11 -11.95 10.03 -7.08
CA GLN A 11 -11.81 9.37 -5.77
C GLN A 11 -10.58 8.47 -5.65
N ILE A 12 -10.16 7.81 -6.72
CA ILE A 12 -9.10 6.79 -6.67
C ILE A 12 -7.70 7.40 -6.73
N LEU A 13 -7.53 8.46 -7.49
CA LEU A 13 -6.24 9.15 -7.62
C LEU A 13 -5.66 9.59 -6.26
N PRO A 14 -6.40 10.22 -5.34
CA PRO A 14 -5.87 10.60 -4.04
C PRO A 14 -5.41 9.42 -3.18
N VAL A 15 -6.09 8.26 -3.25
CA VAL A 15 -5.69 7.06 -2.49
C VAL A 15 -4.38 6.49 -3.01
N ALA A 16 -4.24 6.37 -4.34
CA ALA A 16 -3.02 5.90 -4.95
C ALA A 16 -1.82 6.83 -4.68
N PHE A 17 -2.03 8.14 -4.83
CA PHE A 17 -1.01 9.14 -4.50
C PHE A 17 -0.71 9.19 -3.00
N GLY A 18 -1.73 9.09 -2.14
CA GLY A 18 -1.54 9.01 -0.69
C GLY A 18 -0.65 7.85 -0.30
N GLY A 19 -0.95 6.64 -0.79
CA GLY A 19 -0.12 5.45 -0.54
C GLY A 19 1.33 5.65 -0.98
N MET A 20 1.55 6.29 -2.12
CA MET A 20 2.87 6.52 -2.68
C MET A 20 3.65 7.63 -1.96
N ILE A 21 3.01 8.76 -1.65
CA ILE A 21 3.64 9.85 -0.89
C ILE A 21 4.03 9.37 0.50
N GLY A 22 3.16 8.61 1.17
CA GLY A 22 3.48 8.03 2.47
C GLY A 22 4.60 7.00 2.40
N ALA A 23 4.60 6.14 1.40
CA ALA A 23 5.70 5.21 1.17
C ALA A 23 7.02 5.94 0.91
N ALA A 24 7.01 7.05 0.16
CA ALA A 24 8.17 7.88 -0.07
C ALA A 24 8.68 8.51 1.23
N LEU A 25 7.81 9.17 2.00
CA LEU A 25 8.17 9.77 3.29
C LEU A 25 8.75 8.72 4.23
N ILE A 26 8.07 7.59 4.42
CA ILE A 26 8.55 6.49 5.28
C ILE A 26 9.90 5.95 4.78
N SER A 27 10.07 5.82 3.47
CA SER A 27 11.28 5.23 2.88
C SER A 27 12.51 6.13 2.92
N PHE A 28 12.33 7.45 2.79
CA PHE A 28 13.45 8.39 2.69
C PHE A 28 13.76 9.11 4.01
N VAL A 29 12.74 9.39 4.84
CA VAL A 29 12.93 10.04 6.13
C VAL A 29 13.46 9.07 7.19
N LEU A 30 12.97 7.82 7.18
CA LEU A 30 13.35 6.82 8.16
C LEU A 30 14.47 5.92 7.64
N GLN A 31 15.56 5.86 8.38
CA GLN A 31 16.73 5.08 7.99
C GLN A 31 16.61 3.60 8.36
N LYS A 32 16.08 3.31 9.56
CA LYS A 32 15.95 1.92 10.06
C LYS A 32 14.65 1.27 9.59
N ASN A 33 14.74 0.03 9.13
CA ASN A 33 13.58 -0.73 8.69
C ASN A 33 12.53 -0.95 9.79
N THR A 34 12.96 -1.07 11.05
CA THR A 34 12.03 -1.16 12.20
C THR A 34 11.21 0.13 12.37
N GLN A 35 11.83 1.31 12.18
CA GLN A 35 11.12 2.59 12.22
C GLN A 35 10.11 2.71 11.07
N ARG A 36 10.45 2.18 9.89
CA ARG A 36 9.54 2.12 8.73
C ARG A 36 8.31 1.27 9.02
N LEU A 37 8.48 0.14 9.71
CA LEU A 37 7.35 -0.70 10.12
C LEU A 37 6.39 0.05 11.06
N LEU A 38 6.92 0.73 12.08
CA LEU A 38 6.11 1.52 13.02
C LEU A 38 5.40 2.68 12.32
N ALA A 39 6.12 3.41 11.47
CA ALA A 39 5.54 4.51 10.71
C ALA A 39 4.44 4.05 9.76
N PHE A 40 4.64 2.91 9.09
CA PHE A 40 3.63 2.28 8.26
C PHE A 40 2.35 1.93 9.04
N ALA A 41 2.50 1.31 10.22
CA ALA A 41 1.39 0.91 11.07
C ALA A 41 0.51 2.11 11.52
N VAL A 42 1.11 3.29 11.65
CA VAL A 42 0.39 4.53 12.00
C VAL A 42 -0.13 5.25 10.74
N TYR A 43 0.68 5.32 9.70
CA TYR A 43 0.36 6.08 8.49
C TYR A 43 -0.85 5.52 7.73
N ALA A 44 -0.95 4.20 7.58
CA ALA A 44 -2.02 3.62 6.78
C ALA A 44 -3.42 3.86 7.37
N PRO A 45 -3.66 3.65 8.68
CA PRO A 45 -4.95 4.00 9.29
C PRO A 45 -5.25 5.50 9.26
N LEU A 46 -4.26 6.34 9.56
CA LEU A 46 -4.44 7.81 9.53
C LEU A 46 -4.78 8.30 8.12
N GLY A 47 -4.10 7.76 7.11
CA GLY A 47 -4.38 8.06 5.72
C GLY A 47 -5.80 7.65 5.31
N GLY A 48 -6.24 6.46 5.70
CA GLY A 48 -7.59 5.97 5.44
C GLY A 48 -8.66 6.81 6.12
N LEU A 49 -8.45 7.19 7.38
CA LEU A 49 -9.34 8.10 8.12
C LEU A 49 -9.40 9.49 7.47
N LEU A 50 -8.26 10.05 7.10
CA LEU A 50 -8.19 11.37 6.47
C LEU A 50 -8.92 11.39 5.12
N VAL A 51 -8.67 10.40 4.27
CA VAL A 51 -9.36 10.28 2.98
C VAL A 51 -10.86 10.12 3.18
N SER A 52 -11.28 9.25 4.10
CA SER A 52 -12.70 9.07 4.41
C SER A 52 -13.34 10.35 4.95
N TRP A 53 -12.64 11.09 5.80
CA TRP A 53 -13.12 12.37 6.33
C TRP A 53 -13.32 13.42 5.23
N VAL A 54 -12.39 13.53 4.30
CA VAL A 54 -12.52 14.44 3.15
C VAL A 54 -13.71 14.06 2.28
N TYR A 55 -13.87 12.79 1.94
CA TYR A 55 -14.95 12.36 1.05
C TYR A 55 -16.33 12.35 1.70
N SER A 56 -16.44 12.03 2.98
CA SER A 56 -17.72 12.05 3.69
C SER A 56 -18.07 13.44 4.21
N GLY A 57 -17.09 14.16 4.80
CA GLY A 57 -17.34 15.43 5.47
C GLY A 57 -17.41 16.62 4.51
N VAL A 58 -16.65 16.60 3.41
CA VAL A 58 -16.61 17.71 2.45
C VAL A 58 -17.51 17.48 1.25
N PHE A 59 -17.60 16.22 0.77
CA PHE A 59 -18.27 15.92 -0.49
C PHE A 59 -19.54 15.08 -0.35
N ASP A 60 -19.83 14.51 0.83
CA ASP A 60 -20.97 13.62 1.11
C ASP A 60 -21.13 12.50 0.06
N LEU A 61 -20.01 11.88 -0.33
CA LEU A 61 -19.92 10.94 -1.45
C LEU A 61 -19.87 9.46 -1.03
N LEU A 62 -20.02 9.16 0.27
CA LEU A 62 -19.82 7.81 0.82
C LEU A 62 -21.11 7.23 1.42
N PRO A 63 -22.03 6.68 0.60
CA PRO A 63 -23.28 6.07 1.08
C PRO A 63 -23.09 4.94 2.10
N ALA A 64 -21.98 4.20 2.01
CA ALA A 64 -21.64 3.11 2.94
C ALA A 64 -21.25 3.58 4.36
N GLY A 65 -21.12 4.89 4.54
CA GLY A 65 -20.72 5.49 5.81
C GLY A 65 -19.21 5.63 6.00
N PHE A 66 -18.86 6.49 6.95
CA PHE A 66 -17.48 6.90 7.23
C PHE A 66 -16.56 5.72 7.57
N TRP A 67 -16.95 4.88 8.53
CA TRP A 67 -16.09 3.81 9.05
C TRP A 67 -15.82 2.70 8.04
N THR A 68 -16.84 2.32 7.26
CA THR A 68 -16.67 1.33 6.19
C THR A 68 -15.69 1.83 5.14
N SER A 69 -15.86 3.06 4.72
CA SER A 69 -14.99 3.69 3.72
C SER A 69 -13.58 3.92 4.26
N ALA A 70 -13.43 4.31 5.54
CA ALA A 70 -12.13 4.44 6.19
C ALA A 70 -11.37 3.10 6.21
N GLY A 71 -12.07 1.99 6.48
CA GLY A 71 -11.48 0.65 6.40
C GLY A 71 -10.99 0.30 4.99
N VAL A 72 -11.79 0.58 3.97
CA VAL A 72 -11.42 0.34 2.56
C VAL A 72 -10.20 1.16 2.16
N PHE A 73 -10.18 2.44 2.45
CA PHE A 73 -9.05 3.31 2.13
C PHE A 73 -7.79 2.94 2.91
N THR A 74 -7.93 2.56 4.18
CA THR A 74 -6.81 2.04 4.99
C THR A 74 -6.19 0.80 4.34
N LEU A 75 -7.01 -0.18 3.92
CA LEU A 75 -6.53 -1.37 3.23
C LEU A 75 -5.81 -1.04 1.91
N GLY A 76 -6.37 -0.14 1.12
CA GLY A 76 -5.76 0.30 -0.15
C GLY A 76 -4.43 1.00 0.03
N ILE A 77 -4.36 1.95 0.97
CA ILE A 77 -3.11 2.65 1.33
C ILE A 77 -2.09 1.66 1.90
N ALA A 78 -2.53 0.77 2.80
CA ALA A 78 -1.67 -0.24 3.39
C ALA A 78 -1.10 -1.20 2.34
N ALA A 79 -1.90 -1.69 1.40
CA ALA A 79 -1.46 -2.60 0.35
C ALA A 79 -0.40 -1.95 -0.57
N SER A 80 -0.66 -0.73 -1.02
CA SER A 80 0.27 -0.01 -1.91
C SER A 80 1.56 0.39 -1.19
N SER A 81 1.46 0.97 0.01
CA SER A 81 2.63 1.46 0.75
C SER A 81 3.48 0.35 1.33
N SER A 82 2.89 -0.75 1.85
CA SER A 82 3.66 -1.89 2.37
C SER A 82 4.53 -2.53 1.30
N PHE A 83 4.02 -2.67 0.09
CA PHE A 83 4.77 -3.23 -1.03
C PHE A 83 5.97 -2.36 -1.41
N ILE A 84 5.76 -1.04 -1.55
CA ILE A 84 6.84 -0.09 -1.89
C ILE A 84 7.90 -0.05 -0.78
N VAL A 85 7.48 0.07 0.49
CA VAL A 85 8.38 0.10 1.64
C VAL A 85 9.13 -1.23 1.81
N GLY A 86 8.44 -2.35 1.58
CA GLY A 86 9.04 -3.68 1.62
C GLY A 86 10.13 -3.87 0.57
N LEU A 87 9.89 -3.49 -0.69
CA LEU A 87 10.90 -3.51 -1.74
C LEU A 87 12.08 -2.56 -1.44
N ARG A 88 11.79 -1.40 -0.86
CA ARG A 88 12.83 -0.47 -0.40
C ARG A 88 13.72 -1.09 0.69
N ALA A 89 13.13 -1.85 1.61
CA ALA A 89 13.88 -2.52 2.67
C ALA A 89 14.79 -3.63 2.15
N LEU A 90 14.37 -4.36 1.10
CA LEU A 90 15.15 -5.44 0.50
C LEU A 90 16.26 -4.97 -0.44
N PHE A 91 15.91 -4.06 -1.35
CA PHE A 91 16.74 -3.67 -2.49
C PHE A 91 17.28 -2.23 -2.40
N GLY A 92 16.96 -1.53 -1.33
CA GLY A 92 17.39 -0.14 -1.20
C GLY A 92 16.63 0.82 -2.12
N THR A 93 17.30 1.90 -2.57
CA THR A 93 16.69 2.92 -3.43
C THR A 93 16.12 2.37 -4.75
N PRO A 94 16.80 1.44 -5.46
CA PRO A 94 16.19 0.80 -6.64
C PRO A 94 14.89 0.07 -6.32
N GLY A 95 14.77 -0.58 -5.15
CA GLY A 95 13.54 -1.25 -4.72
C GLY A 95 12.36 -0.30 -4.54
N PHE A 96 12.60 0.91 -4.04
CA PHE A 96 11.56 1.95 -4.01
C PHE A 96 11.08 2.28 -5.43
N GLY A 97 12.01 2.51 -6.34
CA GLY A 97 11.68 2.83 -7.74
C GLY A 97 10.87 1.71 -8.42
N LEU A 98 11.30 0.45 -8.25
CA LEU A 98 10.57 -0.70 -8.79
C LEU A 98 9.16 -0.82 -8.21
N GLY A 99 8.99 -0.64 -6.90
CA GLY A 99 7.70 -0.69 -6.24
C GLY A 99 6.77 0.44 -6.71
N ALA A 100 7.27 1.66 -6.80
CA ALA A 100 6.51 2.81 -7.28
C ALA A 100 6.09 2.65 -8.76
N LEU A 101 7.01 2.17 -9.62
CA LEU A 101 6.71 1.88 -11.02
C LEU A 101 5.66 0.79 -11.17
N ALA A 102 5.77 -0.31 -10.40
CA ALA A 102 4.79 -1.39 -10.44
C ALA A 102 3.38 -0.89 -10.06
N ILE A 103 3.27 -0.12 -8.98
CA ILE A 103 1.99 0.40 -8.52
C ILE A 103 1.43 1.47 -9.46
N MET A 104 2.25 2.39 -9.97
CA MET A 104 1.78 3.50 -10.80
C MET A 104 1.63 3.15 -12.27
N LEU A 105 2.69 2.64 -12.90
CA LEU A 105 2.69 2.45 -14.35
C LEU A 105 1.93 1.20 -14.78
N ILE A 106 1.97 0.14 -13.96
CA ILE A 106 1.28 -1.10 -14.28
C ILE A 106 -0.10 -1.10 -13.60
N GLY A 107 -0.15 -0.76 -12.31
CA GLY A 107 -1.38 -0.81 -11.53
C GLY A 107 -2.46 0.15 -12.03
N ASN A 108 -2.14 1.40 -12.36
CA ASN A 108 -3.15 2.38 -12.76
C ASN A 108 -3.78 2.10 -14.14
N PRO A 109 -3.04 1.88 -15.23
CA PRO A 109 -3.64 1.56 -16.53
C PRO A 109 -4.45 0.27 -16.51
N LEU A 110 -3.89 -0.79 -15.89
CA LEU A 110 -4.54 -2.10 -15.84
C LEU A 110 -5.72 -2.13 -14.85
N ALA A 111 -5.76 -1.23 -13.88
CA ALA A 111 -6.88 -1.11 -12.95
C ALA A 111 -8.20 -0.67 -13.61
N GLY A 112 -8.17 -0.24 -14.87
CA GLY A 112 -9.35 0.29 -15.54
C GLY A 112 -9.83 1.62 -14.96
N THR A 113 -8.95 2.37 -14.28
CA THR A 113 -9.28 3.68 -13.69
C THR A 113 -9.59 4.73 -14.74
N MET A 114 -9.02 4.58 -15.94
CA MET A 114 -9.25 5.48 -17.08
C MET A 114 -10.23 4.92 -18.11
N ALA A 115 -10.43 3.59 -18.14
CA ALA A 115 -11.35 2.93 -19.04
C ALA A 115 -12.00 1.72 -18.36
N PRO A 116 -13.25 1.34 -18.70
CA PRO A 116 -13.85 0.12 -18.22
C PRO A 116 -12.96 -1.10 -18.54
N LYS A 117 -12.89 -2.06 -17.60
CA LYS A 117 -12.07 -3.27 -17.75
C LYS A 117 -12.38 -4.10 -19.01
N GLU A 118 -13.59 -3.95 -19.52
CA GLU A 118 -14.10 -4.60 -20.75
C GLU A 118 -13.41 -4.11 -22.00
N PHE A 119 -12.80 -2.91 -21.97
CA PHE A 119 -12.02 -2.34 -23.08
C PHE A 119 -10.54 -2.73 -23.04
N ILE A 120 -10.10 -3.41 -21.97
CA ILE A 120 -8.72 -3.89 -21.83
C ILE A 120 -8.66 -5.31 -22.40
N ALA A 121 -7.76 -5.54 -23.38
CA ALA A 121 -7.62 -6.85 -24.00
C ALA A 121 -7.37 -7.96 -22.96
N SER A 122 -8.06 -9.10 -23.10
CA SER A 122 -7.80 -10.28 -22.27
C SER A 122 -6.39 -10.80 -22.53
N PRO A 123 -5.61 -11.22 -21.49
CA PRO A 123 -6.00 -11.37 -20.07
C PRO A 123 -5.71 -10.15 -19.19
N TRP A 124 -5.23 -9.04 -19.74
CA TRP A 124 -4.71 -7.90 -18.99
C TRP A 124 -5.74 -7.21 -18.11
N GLY A 125 -7.01 -7.16 -18.52
CA GLY A 125 -8.07 -6.63 -17.70
C GLY A 125 -8.29 -7.41 -16.40
N ALA A 126 -8.20 -8.74 -16.46
CA ALA A 126 -8.30 -9.62 -15.29
C ALA A 126 -7.07 -9.50 -14.38
N LEU A 127 -5.87 -9.48 -14.97
CA LEU A 127 -4.62 -9.31 -14.22
C LEU A 127 -4.56 -7.94 -13.54
N GLY A 128 -5.08 -6.91 -14.18
CA GLY A 128 -5.15 -5.57 -13.61
C GLY A 128 -5.94 -5.50 -12.31
N GLN A 129 -7.00 -6.31 -12.17
CA GLN A 129 -7.82 -6.36 -10.95
C GLN A 129 -7.07 -6.94 -9.74
N LEU A 130 -5.95 -7.62 -9.95
CA LEU A 130 -5.09 -8.11 -8.88
C LEU A 130 -4.18 -7.02 -8.29
N PHE A 131 -4.08 -5.86 -8.92
CA PHE A 131 -3.28 -4.75 -8.37
C PHE A 131 -4.02 -4.01 -7.24
N PRO A 132 -3.29 -3.48 -6.23
CA PRO A 132 -3.90 -2.82 -5.07
C PRO A 132 -4.84 -1.67 -5.45
N ASN A 133 -4.47 -0.88 -6.46
CA ASN A 133 -5.28 0.24 -6.91
C ASN A 133 -6.63 -0.21 -7.48
N ALA A 134 -6.63 -1.26 -8.31
CA ALA A 134 -7.85 -1.81 -8.88
C ALA A 134 -8.73 -2.49 -7.83
N ALA A 135 -8.13 -3.28 -6.95
CA ALA A 135 -8.84 -3.93 -5.85
C ALA A 135 -9.47 -2.89 -4.91
N THR A 136 -8.74 -1.81 -4.57
CA THR A 136 -9.27 -0.71 -3.76
C THR A 136 -10.43 0.00 -4.47
N ALA A 137 -10.29 0.25 -5.76
CA ALA A 137 -11.30 0.88 -6.58
C ALA A 137 -12.57 0.04 -6.68
N SER A 138 -12.41 -1.26 -6.94
CA SER A 138 -13.51 -2.21 -6.99
C SER A 138 -14.22 -2.33 -5.64
N LEU A 139 -13.44 -2.48 -4.56
CA LEU A 139 -13.95 -2.56 -3.20
C LEU A 139 -14.72 -1.29 -2.79
N THR A 140 -14.16 -0.10 -3.07
CA THR A 140 -14.84 1.17 -2.81
C THR A 140 -16.18 1.26 -3.52
N ARG A 141 -16.23 0.82 -4.77
CA ARG A 141 -17.46 0.80 -5.56
C ARG A 141 -18.46 -0.20 -5.00
N SER A 142 -18.02 -1.41 -4.68
CA SER A 142 -18.89 -2.47 -4.16
C SER A 142 -19.54 -2.06 -2.84
N VAL A 143 -18.78 -1.58 -1.86
CA VAL A 143 -19.34 -1.19 -0.56
C VAL A 143 -20.26 0.02 -0.63
N ASN A 144 -20.03 0.96 -1.55
CA ASN A 144 -20.83 2.19 -1.63
C ASN A 144 -22.08 2.06 -2.52
N TYR A 145 -22.02 1.24 -3.57
CA TYR A 145 -23.08 1.22 -4.58
C TYR A 145 -23.70 -0.16 -4.82
N PHE A 146 -23.07 -1.24 -4.36
CA PHE A 146 -23.52 -2.61 -4.56
C PHE A 146 -23.46 -3.44 -3.28
N PRO A 147 -24.34 -3.16 -2.28
CA PRO A 147 -24.25 -3.78 -0.95
C PRO A 147 -24.45 -5.30 -0.94
N LEU A 148 -24.98 -5.88 -2.03
CA LEU A 148 -25.14 -7.32 -2.19
C LEU A 148 -23.98 -7.98 -2.95
N ALA A 149 -22.99 -7.21 -3.46
CA ALA A 149 -21.85 -7.77 -4.16
C ALA A 149 -20.88 -8.44 -3.17
N SER A 150 -20.32 -9.58 -3.58
CA SER A 150 -19.23 -10.20 -2.81
C SER A 150 -17.99 -9.33 -2.88
N ILE A 151 -17.45 -8.96 -1.73
CA ILE A 151 -16.22 -8.14 -1.59
C ILE A 151 -15.02 -8.98 -1.18
N SER A 152 -15.18 -10.30 -1.08
CA SER A 152 -14.16 -11.19 -0.55
C SER A 152 -12.88 -11.20 -1.40
N THR A 153 -13.03 -11.22 -2.72
CA THR A 153 -11.89 -11.24 -3.64
C THR A 153 -11.00 -10.01 -3.51
N GLU A 154 -11.60 -8.83 -3.46
CA GLU A 154 -10.89 -7.56 -3.32
C GLU A 154 -10.19 -7.45 -1.98
N VAL A 155 -10.87 -7.85 -0.89
CA VAL A 155 -10.27 -7.86 0.45
C VAL A 155 -9.10 -8.82 0.52
N TRP A 156 -9.24 -10.06 0.04
CA TRP A 156 -8.15 -11.02 0.01
C TRP A 156 -6.98 -10.56 -0.86
N THR A 157 -7.25 -9.93 -1.98
CA THR A 157 -6.21 -9.34 -2.84
C THR A 157 -5.41 -8.29 -2.10
N LEU A 158 -6.07 -7.35 -1.40
CA LEU A 158 -5.40 -6.31 -0.63
C LEU A 158 -4.61 -6.88 0.54
N LEU A 159 -5.17 -7.85 1.27
CA LEU A 159 -4.48 -8.55 2.35
C LEU A 159 -3.24 -9.30 1.85
N ALA A 160 -3.31 -9.94 0.70
CA ALA A 160 -2.17 -10.62 0.09
C ALA A 160 -1.04 -9.63 -0.24
N TRP A 161 -1.36 -8.45 -0.79
CA TRP A 161 -0.36 -7.41 -1.05
C TRP A 161 0.27 -6.87 0.23
N ILE A 162 -0.53 -6.66 1.29
CA ILE A 162 -0.02 -6.27 2.60
C ILE A 162 0.93 -7.34 3.14
N ALA A 163 0.55 -8.62 3.08
CA ALA A 163 1.37 -9.74 3.54
C ALA A 163 2.71 -9.80 2.79
N VAL A 164 2.68 -9.69 1.45
CA VAL A 164 3.90 -9.66 0.62
C VAL A 164 4.80 -8.49 1.01
N GLY A 165 4.24 -7.30 1.16
CA GLY A 165 4.98 -6.11 1.56
C GLY A 165 5.60 -6.23 2.96
N LEU A 166 4.84 -6.75 3.93
CA LEU A 166 5.33 -6.98 5.29
C LEU A 166 6.39 -8.08 5.37
N CYS A 167 6.24 -9.17 4.60
CA CYS A 167 7.27 -10.20 4.51
C CYS A 167 8.57 -9.65 3.92
N ALA A 168 8.48 -8.84 2.88
CA ALA A 168 9.64 -8.16 2.30
C ALA A 168 10.30 -7.21 3.30
N LEU A 169 9.51 -6.45 4.06
CA LEU A 169 10.02 -5.55 5.10
C LEU A 169 10.69 -6.33 6.25
N ALA A 170 10.09 -7.43 6.70
CA ALA A 170 10.65 -8.31 7.71
C ALA A 170 12.00 -8.91 7.26
N ALA A 171 12.07 -9.39 6.02
CA ALA A 171 13.32 -9.88 5.42
C ALA A 171 14.39 -8.77 5.36
N GLY A 172 13.99 -7.54 5.03
CA GLY A 172 14.88 -6.36 5.08
C GLY A 172 15.41 -6.06 6.48
N ILE A 173 14.58 -6.18 7.52
CA ILE A 173 15.00 -6.02 8.93
C ILE A 173 16.02 -7.10 9.32
N VAL A 174 15.77 -8.35 8.96
CA VAL A 174 16.70 -9.46 9.23
C VAL A 174 18.05 -9.24 8.54
N LYS A 175 18.02 -8.79 7.28
CA LYS A 175 19.22 -8.47 6.51
C LYS A 175 20.03 -7.34 7.18
N GLU A 176 19.37 -6.27 7.59
CA GLU A 176 19.98 -5.13 8.29
C GLU A 176 20.66 -5.57 9.60
N ARG A 177 20.00 -6.41 10.40
CA ARG A 177 20.56 -6.94 11.64
C ARG A 177 21.83 -7.78 11.42
N LYS A 178 21.79 -8.67 10.41
CA LYS A 178 22.96 -9.50 10.07
C LYS A 178 24.16 -8.66 9.62
N GLN A 179 23.94 -7.61 8.85
CA GLN A 179 25.00 -6.71 8.42
C GLN A 179 25.63 -5.96 9.61
N SER A 180 24.81 -5.45 10.53
CA SER A 180 25.29 -4.77 11.74
C SER A 180 26.11 -5.68 12.66
N GLN A 181 25.81 -6.96 12.72
CA GLN A 181 26.60 -7.95 13.49
C GLN A 181 27.94 -8.24 12.82
N HIS A 182 28.02 -8.23 11.49
CA HIS A 182 29.28 -8.47 10.76
C HIS A 182 30.23 -7.26 10.80
N GLU A 183 29.71 -6.05 10.89
CA GLU A 183 30.49 -4.81 10.94
C GLU A 183 31.05 -4.48 12.34
N ASN A 184 30.60 -5.15 13.38
CA ASN A 184 31.07 -4.91 14.76
C ASN A 184 31.52 -6.19 15.50
N PRO A 185 32.50 -6.94 14.99
CA PRO A 185 33.04 -8.11 15.70
C PRO A 185 33.82 -7.74 16.96
N ALA A 186 34.30 -6.49 17.08
CA ALA A 186 35.08 -6.03 18.23
C ALA A 186 34.29 -5.83 19.53
N ALA A 187 32.95 -5.80 19.49
CA ALA A 187 32.15 -5.65 20.68
C ALA A 187 32.01 -6.96 21.48
N GLU A 188 32.20 -8.12 20.86
CA GLU A 188 32.19 -9.42 21.54
C GLU A 188 33.53 -9.75 22.22
N GLU A 189 34.64 -9.23 21.70
CA GLU A 189 35.98 -9.49 22.24
C GLU A 189 36.25 -8.70 23.55
N SER A 190 35.56 -7.59 23.78
CA SER A 190 35.65 -6.77 24.99
C SER A 190 34.86 -7.33 26.20
N THR A 191 34.09 -8.39 26.00
CA THR A 191 33.29 -9.03 27.09
C THR A 191 33.93 -10.33 27.62
N GLN A 192 35.06 -10.76 27.04
CA GLN A 192 35.83 -11.87 27.65
C GLN A 192 36.60 -11.40 28.85
N PRO A 193 36.43 -12.03 30.05
CA PRO A 193 37.23 -11.69 31.21
C PRO A 193 38.68 -12.05 30.92
N GLN A 194 39.58 -11.09 31.07
CA GLN A 194 41.04 -11.36 31.02
C GLN A 194 41.38 -12.39 32.06
N PRO A 195 42.08 -13.47 31.68
CA PRO A 195 42.56 -14.43 32.69
C PRO A 195 43.62 -13.74 33.55
N ALA A 196 43.46 -13.94 34.89
CA ALA A 196 44.34 -13.42 35.91
C ALA A 196 45.69 -14.10 35.92
#